data_9d787abedddda474531ef75ca3194d78
#
_entry.id   9d787abedddda474531ef75ca3194d78
#
_cell.length_a   1.000
_cell.length_b   1.000
_cell.length_c   1.000
_cell.angle_alpha   90.00
_cell.angle_beta   90.00
_cell.angle_gamma   90.00
#
_symmetry.space_group_name_H-M   'P 1'
#
loop_
_entity.id
_entity.type
_entity.pdbx_description
1 polymer ?
#
loop_
_entity_poly.entity_id
_entity_poly.type
_entity_poly.pdbx_seq_one_letter_code
_entity_poly.pdbx_strand_id
1 'polypeptide(L)'
;MNSIEEKCKNKGVRLTDQRKIIAKVMSDSKEKYGSKDHPDVDELHKRVSEIDKKISIATVYRTVKLFEESGIVEKHDFKGGKARYEQSPDEHHDHLIDINSGEIIEFVDKDIEKLQNEVAKKLGYKLVDHKLELYGSKIKK
;
A
#
# COMPACT_ATOMS: atom_id res chain seq x y z
N MET A 1 9.04 12.15 -8.47
CA MET A 1 8.33 11.17 -7.63
C MET A 1 9.26 10.62 -6.57
N ASN A 2 8.79 10.56 -5.34
CA ASN A 2 9.61 10.03 -4.24
C ASN A 2 9.58 8.51 -4.26
N SER A 3 10.75 7.88 -4.42
CA SER A 3 10.89 6.45 -4.28
C SER A 3 10.83 6.06 -2.79
N ILE A 4 10.66 4.76 -2.51
CA ILE A 4 10.73 4.26 -1.14
C ILE A 4 12.09 4.55 -0.53
N GLU A 5 13.16 4.43 -1.33
CA GLU A 5 14.52 4.72 -0.88
C GLU A 5 14.66 6.18 -0.42
N GLU A 6 14.13 7.13 -1.18
CA GLU A 6 14.13 8.55 -0.79
C GLU A 6 13.32 8.78 0.48
N LYS A 7 12.16 8.15 0.60
CA LYS A 7 11.31 8.27 1.79
C LYS A 7 12.03 7.73 3.03
N CYS A 8 12.75 6.61 2.89
CA CYS A 8 13.56 6.06 3.98
C CYS A 8 14.63 7.05 4.44
N LYS A 9 15.33 7.67 3.50
CA LYS A 9 16.35 8.66 3.78
C LYS A 9 15.76 9.84 4.56
N ASN A 10 14.61 10.35 4.10
CA ASN A 10 13.95 11.49 4.73
C ASN A 10 13.44 11.19 6.14
N LYS A 11 13.07 9.94 6.42
CA LYS A 11 12.56 9.51 7.72
C LYS A 11 13.62 8.88 8.63
N GLY A 12 14.88 8.84 8.18
CA GLY A 12 15.98 8.29 8.96
C GLY A 12 15.96 6.77 9.08
N VAL A 13 15.30 6.08 8.17
CA VAL A 13 15.29 4.62 8.13
C VAL A 13 16.54 4.14 7.40
N ARG A 14 17.35 3.32 8.10
CA ARG A 14 18.59 2.79 7.54
C ARG A 14 18.29 1.73 6.47
N LEU A 15 18.92 1.85 5.31
CA LEU A 15 18.83 0.88 4.24
C LEU A 15 20.10 0.03 4.15
N THR A 16 19.97 -1.25 4.47
CA THR A 16 21.00 -2.25 4.18
C THR A 16 20.88 -2.63 2.70
N ASP A 17 21.87 -3.38 2.18
CA ASP A 17 21.83 -3.82 0.78
C ASP A 17 20.56 -4.61 0.46
N GLN A 18 20.14 -5.51 1.36
CA GLN A 18 18.93 -6.30 1.16
C GLN A 18 17.67 -5.43 1.20
N ARG A 19 17.63 -4.47 2.13
CA ARG A 19 16.49 -3.51 2.21
C ARG A 19 16.39 -2.64 0.97
N LYS A 20 17.52 -2.26 0.36
CA LYS A 20 17.53 -1.49 -0.89
C LYS A 20 16.89 -2.27 -2.03
N ILE A 21 17.18 -3.56 -2.14
CA ILE A 21 16.58 -4.42 -3.16
C ILE A 21 15.07 -4.51 -2.95
N ILE A 22 14.62 -4.72 -1.72
CA ILE A 22 13.20 -4.79 -1.39
C ILE A 22 12.51 -3.44 -1.68
N ALA A 23 13.13 -2.34 -1.28
CA ALA A 23 12.62 -1.00 -1.55
C ALA A 23 12.46 -0.74 -3.06
N LYS A 24 13.44 -1.14 -3.85
CA LYS A 24 13.39 -0.98 -5.30
C LYS A 24 12.26 -1.79 -5.94
N VAL A 25 12.12 -3.04 -5.54
CA VAL A 25 11.04 -3.92 -6.03
C VAL A 25 9.68 -3.29 -5.74
N MET A 26 9.47 -2.78 -4.53
CA MET A 26 8.22 -2.14 -4.16
C MET A 26 8.00 -0.81 -4.89
N SER A 27 9.05 -0.01 -5.06
CA SER A 27 8.95 1.28 -5.77
C SER A 27 8.59 1.09 -7.23
N ASP A 28 9.10 0.03 -7.86
CA ASP A 28 8.87 -0.25 -9.29
C ASP A 28 7.56 -0.98 -9.56
N SER A 29 6.84 -1.36 -8.52
CA SER A 29 5.63 -2.20 -8.60
C SER A 29 4.61 -1.66 -9.60
N LYS A 30 4.17 -0.43 -9.42
CA LYS A 30 3.11 0.17 -10.26
C LYS A 30 3.57 0.38 -11.70
N GLU A 31 4.82 0.74 -11.90
CA GLU A 31 5.40 0.98 -13.22
C GLU A 31 5.57 -0.32 -13.99
N LYS A 32 6.07 -1.36 -13.34
CA LYS A 32 6.37 -2.65 -13.99
C LYS A 32 5.14 -3.54 -14.14
N TYR A 33 4.23 -3.53 -13.16
CA TYR A 33 3.08 -4.45 -13.11
C TYR A 33 1.71 -3.76 -13.23
N GLY A 34 1.69 -2.45 -13.39
CA GLY A 34 0.47 -1.67 -13.55
C GLY A 34 0.01 -0.94 -12.29
N SER A 35 -0.84 0.05 -12.48
CA SER A 35 -1.30 0.93 -11.39
C SER A 35 -2.12 0.22 -10.32
N LYS A 36 -2.66 -0.95 -10.63
CA LYS A 36 -3.49 -1.74 -9.71
C LYS A 36 -2.69 -2.77 -8.92
N ASP A 37 -1.38 -2.80 -9.10
CA ASP A 37 -0.53 -3.79 -8.44
C ASP A 37 -0.45 -3.53 -6.93
N HIS A 38 -0.90 -4.52 -6.15
CA HIS A 38 -0.86 -4.51 -4.70
C HIS A 38 -0.36 -5.88 -4.23
N PRO A 39 0.97 -6.11 -4.27
CA PRO A 39 1.51 -7.43 -3.95
C PRO A 39 1.44 -7.77 -2.46
N ASP A 40 1.25 -9.05 -2.15
CA ASP A 40 1.43 -9.56 -0.81
C ASP A 40 2.91 -9.90 -0.57
N VAL A 41 3.25 -10.38 0.63
CA VAL A 41 4.64 -10.72 0.97
C VAL A 41 5.19 -11.86 0.12
N ASP A 42 4.35 -12.86 -0.19
CA ASP A 42 4.78 -13.99 -1.03
C ASP A 42 5.18 -13.54 -2.43
N GLU A 43 4.38 -12.65 -3.04
CA GLU A 43 4.67 -12.09 -4.36
C GLU A 43 5.91 -11.19 -4.31
N LEU A 44 6.04 -10.38 -3.27
CA LEU A 44 7.22 -9.54 -3.08
C LEU A 44 8.49 -10.39 -2.93
N HIS A 45 8.42 -11.48 -2.17
CA HIS A 45 9.55 -12.40 -2.02
C HIS A 45 9.93 -13.02 -3.37
N LYS A 46 8.95 -13.42 -4.16
CA LYS A 46 9.19 -13.96 -5.50
C LYS A 46 9.94 -12.96 -6.38
N ARG A 47 9.48 -11.72 -6.41
CA ARG A 47 10.10 -10.64 -7.20
C ARG A 47 11.51 -10.32 -6.72
N VAL A 48 11.70 -10.27 -5.40
CA VAL A 48 13.00 -10.03 -4.78
C VAL A 48 13.98 -11.17 -5.09
N SER A 49 13.50 -12.42 -5.07
CA SER A 49 14.28 -13.61 -5.35
C SER A 49 14.80 -13.65 -6.79
N GLU A 50 14.12 -12.99 -7.72
CA GLU A 50 14.59 -12.85 -9.10
C GLU A 50 15.88 -12.01 -9.17
N ILE A 51 16.08 -11.12 -8.20
CA ILE A 51 17.27 -10.27 -8.12
C ILE A 51 18.32 -10.90 -7.22
N ASP A 52 17.92 -11.38 -6.04
CA ASP A 52 18.84 -11.98 -5.06
C ASP A 52 18.14 -13.13 -4.32
N LYS A 53 18.51 -14.35 -4.66
CA LYS A 53 17.93 -15.56 -4.07
C LYS A 53 18.26 -15.74 -2.59
N LYS A 54 19.26 -15.03 -2.07
CA LYS A 54 19.69 -15.15 -0.68
C LYS A 54 18.76 -14.44 0.28
N ILE A 55 17.89 -13.55 -0.21
CA ILE A 55 16.96 -12.83 0.64
C ILE A 55 15.79 -13.73 1.00
N SER A 56 15.65 -14.06 2.29
CA SER A 56 14.58 -14.92 2.77
C SER A 56 13.24 -14.21 2.83
N ILE A 57 12.15 -14.99 2.85
CA ILE A 57 10.81 -14.42 3.02
C ILE A 57 10.68 -13.72 4.38
N ALA A 58 11.36 -14.23 5.42
CA ALA A 58 11.38 -13.60 6.73
C ALA A 58 12.00 -12.20 6.68
N THR A 59 13.06 -12.03 5.91
CA THR A 59 13.70 -10.73 5.71
C THR A 59 12.78 -9.77 4.97
N VAL A 60 12.09 -10.25 3.92
CA VAL A 60 11.10 -9.45 3.19
C VAL A 60 10.00 -8.99 4.13
N TYR A 61 9.43 -9.92 4.91
CA TYR A 61 8.37 -9.60 5.87
C TYR A 61 8.80 -8.52 6.87
N ARG A 62 9.97 -8.69 7.50
CA ARG A 62 10.47 -7.74 8.48
C ARG A 62 10.74 -6.36 7.87
N THR A 63 11.25 -6.34 6.65
CA THR A 63 11.55 -5.09 5.95
C THR A 63 10.27 -4.34 5.58
N VAL A 64 9.28 -5.05 5.04
CA VAL A 64 7.97 -4.47 4.69
C VAL A 64 7.29 -3.93 5.95
N LYS A 65 7.35 -4.68 7.06
CA LYS A 65 6.79 -4.24 8.33
C LYS A 65 7.46 -2.97 8.84
N LEU A 66 8.79 -2.88 8.72
CA LEU A 66 9.53 -1.67 9.06
C LEU A 66 9.05 -0.47 8.24
N PHE A 67 8.89 -0.66 6.94
CA PHE A 67 8.41 0.40 6.04
C PHE A 67 6.98 0.82 6.38
N GLU A 68 6.12 -0.13 6.75
CA GLU A 68 4.76 0.15 7.19
C GLU A 68 4.74 0.97 8.47
N GLU A 69 5.50 0.56 9.48
CA GLU A 69 5.59 1.25 10.77
C GLU A 69 6.16 2.66 10.63
N SER A 70 6.99 2.88 9.61
CA SER A 70 7.57 4.19 9.33
C SER A 70 6.67 5.07 8.43
N GLY A 71 5.50 4.57 8.02
CA GLY A 71 4.58 5.31 7.16
C GLY A 71 5.00 5.41 5.70
N ILE A 72 5.98 4.60 5.28
CA ILE A 72 6.51 4.61 3.91
C ILE A 72 5.65 3.75 2.98
N VAL A 73 5.09 2.68 3.53
CA VAL A 73 4.27 1.70 2.84
C VAL A 73 2.96 1.55 3.58
N GLU A 74 1.87 1.38 2.84
CA GLU A 74 0.55 1.09 3.40
C GLU A 74 0.25 -0.39 3.30
N LYS A 75 -0.33 -0.92 4.37
CA LYS A 75 -0.82 -2.29 4.44
C LYS A 75 -2.33 -2.27 4.29
N HIS A 76 -2.84 -3.11 3.42
CA HIS A 76 -4.27 -3.27 3.21
C HIS A 76 -4.69 -4.69 3.60
N ASP A 77 -5.42 -4.80 4.70
CA ASP A 77 -6.02 -6.06 5.17
C ASP A 77 -7.43 -6.15 4.62
N PHE A 78 -7.60 -6.87 3.51
CA PHE A 78 -8.90 -7.03 2.90
C PHE A 78 -9.57 -8.30 3.41
N LYS A 79 -10.88 -8.21 3.59
CA LYS A 79 -11.69 -9.32 4.09
C LYS A 79 -11.50 -10.59 3.25
N GLY A 80 -11.07 -11.67 3.91
CA GLY A 80 -10.89 -12.97 3.29
C GLY A 80 -9.60 -13.17 2.49
N GLY A 81 -8.64 -12.23 2.56
CA GLY A 81 -7.39 -12.34 1.83
C GLY A 81 -6.16 -12.07 2.67
N LYS A 82 -4.99 -12.31 2.08
CA LYS A 82 -3.71 -11.93 2.68
C LYS A 82 -3.51 -10.43 2.60
N ALA A 83 -2.79 -9.87 3.55
CA ALA A 83 -2.43 -8.46 3.54
C ALA A 83 -1.64 -8.12 2.26
N ARG A 84 -1.97 -7.00 1.65
CA ARG A 84 -1.31 -6.49 0.47
C ARG A 84 -0.66 -5.15 0.78
N TYR A 85 0.34 -4.80 0.01
CA TYR A 85 1.16 -3.63 0.30
C TYR A 85 1.32 -2.75 -0.92
N GLU A 86 1.40 -1.44 -0.67
CA GLU A 86 1.74 -0.47 -1.70
C GLU A 86 2.55 0.67 -1.08
N GLN A 87 3.34 1.34 -1.92
CA GLN A 87 4.03 2.55 -1.49
C GLN A 87 2.97 3.58 -1.10
N SER A 88 3.15 4.24 0.06
CA SER A 88 2.21 5.27 0.50
C SER A 88 2.10 6.35 -0.57
N PRO A 89 0.88 6.67 -1.03
CA PRO A 89 0.70 7.69 -2.06
C PRO A 89 1.02 9.07 -1.51
N ASP A 90 1.43 9.98 -2.40
CA ASP A 90 1.63 11.37 -2.04
C ASP A 90 0.28 12.04 -1.72
N GLU A 91 -0.79 11.56 -2.36
CA GLU A 91 -2.15 11.99 -2.10
C GLU A 91 -2.97 10.82 -1.57
N HIS A 92 -3.87 11.12 -0.64
CA HIS A 92 -4.77 10.11 -0.07
C HIS A 92 -5.74 9.61 -1.14
N HIS A 93 -5.96 8.30 -1.18
CA HIS A 93 -6.99 7.72 -2.02
C HIS A 93 -7.69 6.57 -1.29
N ASP A 94 -8.90 6.28 -1.72
CA ASP A 94 -9.73 5.22 -1.17
C ASP A 94 -9.69 4.00 -2.10
N HIS A 95 -10.19 2.87 -1.64
CA HIS A 95 -10.11 1.61 -2.38
C HIS A 95 -11.47 0.96 -2.54
N LEU A 96 -11.73 0.44 -3.74
CA LEU A 96 -12.84 -0.47 -4.00
C LEU A 96 -12.28 -1.82 -4.39
N ILE A 97 -12.70 -2.85 -3.70
CA ILE A 97 -12.21 -4.21 -3.90
C ILE A 97 -13.29 -5.02 -4.62
N ASP A 98 -12.93 -5.62 -5.77
CA ASP A 98 -13.79 -6.55 -6.48
C ASP A 98 -13.77 -7.87 -5.72
N ILE A 99 -14.89 -8.28 -5.14
CA ILE A 99 -14.98 -9.48 -4.32
C ILE A 99 -14.81 -10.78 -5.12
N ASN A 100 -14.99 -10.73 -6.42
CA ASN A 100 -14.88 -11.90 -7.28
C ASN A 100 -13.46 -12.11 -7.83
N SER A 101 -12.80 -11.03 -8.25
CA SER A 101 -11.46 -11.10 -8.84
C SER A 101 -10.33 -10.75 -7.88
N GLY A 102 -10.65 -10.04 -6.80
CA GLY A 102 -9.65 -9.49 -5.89
C GLY A 102 -8.97 -8.24 -6.42
N GLU A 103 -9.42 -7.72 -7.55
CA GLU A 103 -8.87 -6.49 -8.13
C GLU A 103 -9.15 -5.30 -7.21
N ILE A 104 -8.15 -4.43 -7.07
CA ILE A 104 -8.26 -3.22 -6.24
C ILE A 104 -8.30 -2.00 -7.14
N ILE A 105 -9.34 -1.18 -7.00
CA ILE A 105 -9.50 0.05 -7.75
C ILE A 105 -9.33 1.22 -6.78
N GLU A 106 -8.42 2.12 -7.10
CA GLU A 106 -8.20 3.34 -6.32
C GLU A 106 -9.09 4.46 -6.84
N PHE A 107 -9.66 5.23 -5.94
CA PHE A 107 -10.48 6.38 -6.32
C PHE A 107 -10.35 7.51 -5.29
N VAL A 108 -10.67 8.72 -5.74
CA VAL A 108 -10.79 9.90 -4.87
C VAL A 108 -12.14 10.52 -5.16
N ASP A 109 -12.92 10.78 -4.13
CA ASP A 109 -14.22 11.44 -4.26
C ASP A 109 -14.31 12.58 -3.24
N LYS A 110 -14.33 13.80 -3.75
CA LYS A 110 -14.34 15.01 -2.92
C LYS A 110 -15.61 15.14 -2.08
N ASP A 111 -16.74 14.63 -2.58
CA ASP A 111 -18.01 14.68 -1.85
C ASP A 111 -17.96 13.77 -0.62
N ILE A 112 -17.37 12.58 -0.75
CA ILE A 112 -17.18 11.66 0.37
C ILE A 112 -16.25 12.29 1.41
N GLU A 113 -15.15 12.89 0.98
CA GLU A 113 -14.20 13.54 1.89
C GLU A 113 -14.87 14.70 2.65
N LYS A 114 -15.65 15.51 1.96
CA LYS A 114 -16.38 16.62 2.58
C LYS A 114 -17.37 16.11 3.62
N LEU A 115 -18.12 15.07 3.29
CA LEU A 115 -19.10 14.48 4.19
C LEU A 115 -18.45 13.90 5.44
N GLN A 116 -17.31 13.24 5.30
CA GLN A 116 -16.55 12.70 6.44
C GLN A 116 -16.10 13.81 7.38
N ASN A 117 -15.62 14.93 6.85
CA ASN A 117 -15.22 16.10 7.65
C ASN A 117 -16.42 16.68 8.39
N GLU A 118 -17.57 16.78 7.74
CA GLU A 118 -18.80 17.30 8.36
C GLU A 118 -19.27 16.40 9.51
N VAL A 119 -19.21 15.08 9.33
CA VAL A 119 -19.60 14.13 10.37
C VAL A 119 -18.66 14.25 11.59
N ALA A 120 -17.37 14.30 11.35
CA ALA A 120 -16.39 14.46 12.43
C ALA A 120 -16.64 15.74 13.21
N LYS A 121 -16.90 16.83 12.50
CA LYS A 121 -17.19 18.16 13.11
C LYS A 121 -18.46 18.15 13.95
N LYS A 122 -19.52 17.50 13.47
CA LYS A 122 -20.76 17.34 14.23
C LYS A 122 -20.55 16.58 15.53
N LEU A 123 -19.62 15.65 15.54
CA LEU A 123 -19.27 14.85 16.74
C LEU A 123 -18.28 15.57 17.65
N GLY A 124 -17.83 16.76 17.28
CA GLY A 124 -16.90 17.55 18.06
C GLY A 124 -15.43 17.26 17.82
N TYR A 125 -15.11 16.70 16.65
CA TYR A 125 -13.73 16.29 16.33
C TYR A 125 -13.24 16.95 15.05
N LYS A 126 -11.93 17.11 14.95
CA LYS A 126 -11.25 17.47 13.73
C LYS A 126 -10.76 16.17 13.09
N LEU A 127 -11.16 15.92 11.85
CA LEU A 127 -10.73 14.71 11.14
C LEU A 127 -9.23 14.80 10.85
N VAL A 128 -8.48 13.81 11.32
CA VAL A 128 -7.03 13.71 11.11
C VAL A 128 -6.71 12.77 9.96
N ASP A 129 -7.43 11.66 9.89
CA ASP A 129 -7.21 10.64 8.87
C ASP A 129 -8.44 9.75 8.77
N HIS A 130 -8.57 9.02 7.68
CA HIS A 130 -9.63 8.03 7.51
C HIS A 130 -9.16 6.90 6.60
N LYS A 131 -9.86 5.79 6.68
CA LYS A 131 -9.66 4.65 5.80
C LYS A 131 -11.03 4.23 5.28
N LEU A 132 -11.19 4.19 3.96
CA LEU A 132 -12.43 3.76 3.33
C LEU A 132 -12.16 2.62 2.36
N GLU A 133 -12.81 1.50 2.59
CA GLU A 133 -12.76 0.33 1.73
C GLU A 133 -14.17 -0.05 1.31
N LEU A 134 -14.42 -0.08 0.02
CA LEU A 134 -15.68 -0.55 -0.53
C LEU A 134 -15.49 -1.94 -1.13
N TYR A 135 -16.44 -2.81 -0.90
CA TYR A 135 -16.43 -4.18 -1.43
C TYR A 135 -17.58 -4.32 -2.41
N GLY A 136 -17.26 -4.59 -3.66
CA GLY A 136 -18.26 -4.59 -4.71
C GLY A 136 -18.14 -5.76 -5.66
N SER A 137 -19.20 -5.97 -6.41
CA SER A 137 -19.28 -6.93 -7.51
C SER A 137 -19.65 -6.18 -8.77
N LYS A 138 -19.06 -6.53 -9.91
CA LYS A 138 -19.36 -5.85 -11.16
C LYS A 138 -20.83 -5.89 -11.47
N ILE A 139 -21.38 -4.74 -11.89
CA ILE A 139 -22.75 -4.63 -12.31
C ILE A 139 -22.91 -5.39 -13.63
N LYS A 140 -23.88 -6.27 -13.68
CA LYS A 140 -24.18 -7.03 -14.91
C LYS A 140 -24.97 -6.10 -15.85
N LYS A 141 -24.50 -6.02 -17.08
CA LYS A 141 -25.20 -5.29 -18.14
C LYS A 141 -26.12 -6.22 -18.90
#